data_b67253b919fc78daaacaf950023da280
#
_entry.id   b67253b919fc78daaacaf950023da280
#
_cell.length_a   1.000
_cell.length_b   1.000
_cell.length_c   1.000
_cell.angle_alpha   90.00
_cell.angle_beta   90.00
_cell.angle_gamma   90.00
#
_symmetry.space_group_name_H-M   'P 1'
#
loop_
_entity.id
_entity.type
_entity.pdbx_description
1 polymer ?
#
loop_
_entity_poly.entity_id
_entity_poly.type
_entity_poly.pdbx_seq_one_letter_code
_entity_poly.pdbx_strand_id
1 'polypeptide(L)'
;MIEAMACGTPVLAFRCGSVPEVIEDGVTGKAVGSEEEAVAALPAILAYNRRAVRQGFEERFTATRMAQDYVSTYRRSMKARTGSTRPRQLALNGGNGLAPVSIEKPFVALFEAGADPEIPI
;
A
#
# COMPACT_ATOMS: atom_id res chain seq x y z
N MET A 1 -5.16 -8.27 10.53
CA MET A 1 -3.73 -8.53 10.86
C MET A 1 -3.03 -7.26 11.32
N ILE A 2 -3.02 -6.21 10.52
CA ILE A 2 -2.31 -4.94 10.80
C ILE A 2 -2.80 -4.30 12.10
N GLU A 3 -4.09 -4.30 12.36
CA GLU A 3 -4.70 -3.79 13.60
C GLU A 3 -4.24 -4.58 14.84
N ALA A 4 -4.11 -5.90 14.71
CA ALA A 4 -3.58 -6.73 15.79
C ALA A 4 -2.13 -6.37 16.11
N MET A 5 -1.30 -6.21 15.06
CA MET A 5 0.09 -5.74 15.20
C MET A 5 0.15 -4.34 15.81
N ALA A 6 -0.77 -3.43 15.44
CA ALA A 6 -0.89 -2.11 16.05
C ALA A 6 -1.16 -2.17 17.55
N CYS A 7 -1.81 -3.22 18.04
CA CYS A 7 -2.01 -3.48 19.47
C CYS A 7 -0.85 -4.30 20.10
N GLY A 8 0.20 -4.59 19.35
CA GLY A 8 1.30 -5.44 19.79
C GLY A 8 0.90 -6.91 19.94
N THR A 9 -0.12 -7.36 19.22
CA THR A 9 -0.57 -8.75 19.25
C THR A 9 0.04 -9.50 18.07
N PRO A 10 0.83 -10.57 18.32
CA PRO A 10 1.41 -11.35 17.25
C PRO A 10 0.33 -12.10 16.47
N VAL A 11 0.56 -12.31 15.19
CA VAL A 11 -0.42 -12.90 14.27
C VAL A 11 0.02 -14.30 13.85
N LEU A 12 -0.88 -15.27 13.98
CA LEU A 12 -0.74 -16.59 13.38
C LEU A 12 -1.72 -16.69 12.21
N ALA A 13 -1.23 -16.96 11.01
CA ALA A 13 -2.08 -17.05 9.83
C ALA A 13 -1.58 -18.08 8.82
N PHE A 14 -2.47 -18.61 8.00
CA PHE A 14 -2.10 -19.48 6.89
C PHE A 14 -1.36 -18.69 5.81
N ARG A 15 -0.35 -19.30 5.22
CA ARG A 15 0.48 -18.73 4.16
C ARG A 15 -0.29 -18.62 2.84
N CYS A 16 -1.17 -17.62 2.74
CA CYS A 16 -1.97 -17.36 1.55
C CYS A 16 -2.13 -15.86 1.30
N GLY A 17 -2.37 -15.48 0.05
CA GLY A 17 -2.57 -14.08 -0.35
C GLY A 17 -1.42 -13.17 0.11
N SER A 18 -1.76 -12.06 0.76
CA SER A 18 -0.80 -11.06 1.25
C SER A 18 -0.14 -11.39 2.59
N VAL A 19 -0.46 -12.51 3.23
CA VAL A 19 0.10 -12.88 4.54
C VAL A 19 1.63 -12.87 4.56
N PRO A 20 2.35 -13.45 3.57
CA PRO A 20 3.81 -13.42 3.56
C PRO A 20 4.43 -12.02 3.41
N GLU A 21 3.66 -11.06 2.87
CA GLU A 21 4.11 -9.67 2.73
C GLU A 21 3.89 -8.84 4.00
N VAL A 22 2.89 -9.22 4.80
CA VAL A 22 2.48 -8.50 6.01
C VAL A 22 3.21 -9.01 7.23
N ILE A 23 3.30 -10.34 7.39
CA ILE A 23 3.87 -10.98 8.58
C ILE A 23 5.37 -11.20 8.39
N GLU A 24 6.13 -10.77 9.38
CA GLU A 24 7.55 -11.08 9.53
C GLU A 24 7.69 -12.24 10.52
N ASP A 25 8.05 -13.43 9.99
CA ASP A 25 8.16 -14.66 10.77
C ASP A 25 9.17 -14.48 11.91
N GLY A 26 8.76 -14.81 13.11
CA GLY A 26 9.61 -14.70 14.31
C GLY A 26 9.59 -13.32 14.98
N VAL A 27 9.04 -12.29 14.35
CA VAL A 27 8.97 -10.92 14.90
C VAL A 27 7.53 -10.47 15.12
N THR A 28 6.73 -10.40 14.04
CA THR A 28 5.34 -9.90 14.12
C THR A 28 4.31 -11.01 14.16
N GLY A 29 4.72 -12.23 13.83
CA GLY A 29 3.84 -13.38 13.80
C GLY A 29 4.49 -14.59 13.14
N LYS A 30 3.65 -15.53 12.67
CA LYS A 30 4.09 -16.69 11.91
C LYS A 30 3.09 -17.05 10.83
N ALA A 31 3.60 -17.27 9.60
CA ALA A 31 2.84 -17.79 8.50
C ALA A 31 3.04 -19.32 8.42
N VAL A 32 1.95 -20.08 8.46
CA VAL A 32 1.95 -21.56 8.51
C VAL A 32 1.28 -22.16 7.28
N GLY A 33 1.63 -23.39 6.95
CA GLY A 33 1.09 -24.12 5.82
C GLY A 33 -0.04 -25.11 6.17
N SER A 34 -0.12 -25.54 7.44
CA SER A 34 -1.12 -26.50 7.88
C SER A 34 -1.63 -26.20 9.28
N GLU A 35 -2.69 -26.88 9.68
CA GLU A 35 -3.29 -26.76 11.01
C GLU A 35 -2.35 -27.34 12.09
N GLU A 36 -1.68 -28.45 11.80
CA GLU A 36 -0.72 -29.06 12.68
C GLU A 36 0.47 -28.12 12.97
N GLU A 37 0.94 -27.43 11.93
CA GLU A 37 2.00 -26.42 12.08
C GLU A 37 1.51 -25.24 12.92
N ALA A 38 0.24 -24.82 12.75
CA ALA A 38 -0.34 -23.75 13.54
C ALA A 38 -0.40 -24.09 15.03
N VAL A 39 -0.87 -25.30 15.35
CA VAL A 39 -0.94 -25.80 16.73
C VAL A 39 0.46 -25.88 17.34
N ALA A 40 1.43 -26.40 16.62
CA ALA A 40 2.81 -26.51 17.08
C ALA A 40 3.48 -25.13 17.30
N ALA A 41 3.12 -24.13 16.50
CA ALA A 41 3.67 -22.78 16.59
C ALA A 41 3.09 -21.96 17.75
N LEU A 42 1.92 -22.32 18.27
CA LEU A 42 1.16 -21.52 19.23
C LEU A 42 1.93 -21.15 20.50
N PRO A 43 2.65 -22.10 21.18
CA PRO A 43 3.41 -21.75 22.39
C PRO A 43 4.51 -20.71 22.12
N ALA A 44 5.18 -20.81 20.97
CA ALA A 44 6.21 -19.87 20.60
C ALA A 44 5.64 -18.46 20.33
N ILE A 45 4.52 -18.37 19.64
CA ILE A 45 3.85 -17.10 19.31
C ILE A 45 3.36 -16.38 20.58
N LEU A 46 2.85 -17.10 21.55
CA LEU A 46 2.43 -16.54 22.83
C LEU A 46 3.59 -15.90 23.61
N ALA A 47 4.82 -16.33 23.36
CA ALA A 47 6.04 -15.80 23.97
C ALA A 47 6.65 -14.61 23.21
N TYR A 48 6.08 -14.18 22.08
CA TYR A 48 6.62 -13.08 21.30
C TYR A 48 6.63 -11.77 22.07
N ASN A 49 7.66 -10.96 21.81
CA ASN A 49 7.77 -9.63 22.40
C ASN A 49 6.75 -8.67 21.76
N ARG A 50 5.72 -8.33 22.51
CA ARG A 50 4.62 -7.46 22.02
C ARG A 50 5.09 -6.06 21.60
N ARG A 51 6.16 -5.54 22.21
CA ARG A 51 6.76 -4.26 21.80
C ARG A 51 7.42 -4.37 20.43
N ALA A 52 8.10 -5.47 20.14
CA ALA A 52 8.70 -5.71 18.83
C ALA A 52 7.61 -5.87 17.75
N VAL A 53 6.50 -6.55 18.06
CA VAL A 53 5.33 -6.63 17.16
C VAL A 53 4.79 -5.24 16.84
N ARG A 54 4.60 -4.41 17.85
CA ARG A 54 4.13 -3.03 17.68
C ARG A 54 5.12 -2.19 16.87
N GLN A 55 6.40 -2.30 17.12
CA GLN A 55 7.44 -1.60 16.36
C GLN A 55 7.40 -1.99 14.88
N GLY A 56 7.27 -3.28 14.56
CA GLY A 56 7.12 -3.73 13.17
C GLY A 56 5.91 -3.13 12.46
N PHE A 57 4.81 -2.89 13.18
CA PHE A 57 3.68 -2.12 12.66
C PHE A 57 4.05 -0.65 12.40
N GLU A 58 4.66 0.03 13.37
CA GLU A 58 4.99 1.45 13.28
C GLU A 58 5.97 1.75 12.14
N GLU A 59 6.90 0.84 11.87
CA GLU A 59 7.87 0.99 10.79
C GLU A 59 7.27 0.81 9.39
N ARG A 60 6.19 0.02 9.26
CA ARG A 60 5.71 -0.44 7.95
C ARG A 60 4.30 0.03 7.58
N PHE A 61 3.41 0.17 8.55
CA PHE A 61 1.96 0.26 8.30
C PHE A 61 1.29 1.51 8.86
N THR A 62 2.05 2.55 9.19
CA THR A 62 1.44 3.83 9.60
C THR A 62 0.77 4.54 8.41
N ALA A 63 -0.28 5.31 8.70
CA ALA A 63 -0.97 6.12 7.70
C ALA A 63 -0.02 7.08 6.97
N THR A 64 0.93 7.68 7.70
CA THR A 64 1.94 8.57 7.14
C THR A 64 2.83 7.85 6.13
N ARG A 65 3.33 6.65 6.47
CA ARG A 65 4.14 5.84 5.57
C ARG A 65 3.35 5.46 4.32
N MET A 66 2.11 5.00 4.50
CA MET A 66 1.22 4.65 3.39
C MET A 66 1.02 5.85 2.45
N ALA A 67 0.74 7.03 2.98
CA ALA A 67 0.59 8.24 2.17
C ALA A 67 1.85 8.57 1.36
N GLN A 68 3.02 8.47 1.97
CA GLN A 68 4.31 8.68 1.29
C GLN A 68 4.53 7.68 0.15
N ASP A 69 4.23 6.41 0.38
CA ASP A 69 4.38 5.35 -0.62
C ASP A 69 3.40 5.54 -1.79
N TYR A 70 2.16 5.98 -1.54
CA TYR A 70 1.22 6.37 -2.60
C TYR A 70 1.74 7.55 -3.42
N VAL A 71 2.17 8.63 -2.78
CA VAL A 71 2.72 9.81 -3.48
C VAL A 71 3.92 9.42 -4.34
N SER A 72 4.83 8.60 -3.80
CA SER A 72 6.01 8.14 -4.53
C SER A 72 5.63 7.30 -5.76
N THR A 73 4.62 6.45 -5.63
CA THR A 73 4.11 5.60 -6.72
C THR A 73 3.44 6.45 -7.80
N TYR A 74 2.62 7.42 -7.44
CA TYR A 74 1.99 8.34 -8.39
C TYR A 74 3.05 9.16 -9.15
N ARG A 75 4.04 9.73 -8.45
CA ARG A 75 5.13 10.48 -9.10
C ARG A 75 5.89 9.61 -10.10
N ARG A 76 6.16 8.35 -9.77
CA ARG A 76 6.83 7.40 -10.67
C ARG A 76 5.99 7.09 -11.91
N SER A 77 4.70 6.85 -11.73
CA SER A 77 3.76 6.58 -12.82
C SER A 77 3.59 7.79 -13.75
N MET A 78 3.58 9.00 -13.20
CA MET A 78 3.52 10.24 -14.00
C MET A 78 4.79 10.42 -14.84
N LYS A 79 5.99 10.20 -14.26
CA LYS A 79 7.26 10.28 -15.00
C LYS A 79 7.34 9.24 -16.11
N ALA A 80 6.85 8.02 -15.90
CA ALA A 80 6.81 6.97 -16.92
C ALA A 80 5.91 7.36 -18.10
N ARG A 81 4.83 8.09 -17.88
CA ARG A 81 3.92 8.57 -18.94
C ARG A 81 4.50 9.71 -19.76
N THR A 82 5.29 10.61 -19.16
CA THR A 82 5.93 11.71 -19.88
C THR A 82 7.10 11.24 -20.78
N GLY A 83 7.69 10.09 -20.51
CA GLY A 83 8.77 9.51 -21.35
C GLY A 83 8.26 8.68 -22.54
N SER A 84 6.99 8.34 -22.62
CA SER A 84 6.40 7.56 -23.72
C SER A 84 5.56 8.46 -24.62
N THR A 85 6.24 9.21 -25.50
CA THR A 85 5.59 9.96 -26.58
C THR A 85 5.22 8.99 -27.72
N ARG A 86 4.31 8.06 -27.44
CA ARG A 86 3.54 7.41 -28.51
C ARG A 86 2.07 7.70 -28.24
N PRO A 87 1.41 8.57 -29.03
CA PRO A 87 -0.04 8.62 -29.04
C PRO A 87 -0.52 7.23 -29.47
N ARG A 88 -1.19 6.52 -28.55
CA ARG A 88 -1.95 5.34 -28.91
C ARG A 88 -3.07 5.82 -29.83
N GLN A 89 -2.84 5.76 -31.16
CA GLN A 89 -3.93 5.88 -32.12
C GLN A 89 -4.90 4.74 -31.82
N LEU A 90 -5.97 5.04 -31.10
CA LEU A 90 -7.17 4.22 -31.18
C LEU A 90 -7.67 4.38 -32.65
N ALA A 91 -7.49 3.32 -33.43
CA ALA A 91 -8.19 3.19 -34.68
C ALA A 91 -9.69 3.00 -34.32
N LEU A 92 -10.43 4.10 -34.26
CA LEU A 92 -11.88 4.08 -34.24
C LEU A 92 -12.33 3.83 -35.67
N ASN A 93 -12.58 2.54 -36.01
CA ASN A 93 -13.38 2.21 -37.15
C ASN A 93 -14.83 2.60 -36.86
N GLY A 94 -15.36 3.55 -37.61
CA GLY A 94 -16.79 3.76 -37.86
C GLY A 94 -17.53 4.75 -36.96
N GLY A 95 -17.75 5.96 -37.47
CA GLY A 95 -19.02 6.68 -37.45
C GLY A 95 -19.55 7.22 -36.12
N ASN A 96 -19.37 8.43 -35.90
CA ASN A 96 -20.24 9.56 -35.54
C ASN A 96 -19.45 10.59 -34.72
N GLY A 97 -19.45 11.81 -35.25
CA GLY A 97 -18.63 12.91 -34.74
C GLY A 97 -19.02 13.34 -33.33
N LEU A 98 -18.12 13.10 -32.42
CA LEU A 98 -17.99 13.87 -31.19
C LEU A 98 -16.57 14.44 -31.17
N ALA A 99 -16.49 15.76 -31.09
CA ALA A 99 -15.22 16.49 -31.02
C ALA A 99 -14.39 16.02 -29.82
N PRO A 100 -13.04 16.02 -29.92
CA PRO A 100 -12.17 15.68 -28.80
C PRO A 100 -12.39 16.70 -27.67
N VAL A 101 -12.78 16.21 -26.50
CA VAL A 101 -12.80 17.02 -25.28
C VAL A 101 -11.34 17.30 -24.91
N SER A 102 -10.92 18.55 -25.10
CA SER A 102 -9.66 19.05 -24.57
C SER A 102 -9.79 19.11 -23.04
N ILE A 103 -9.19 18.17 -22.37
CA ILE A 103 -8.99 18.24 -20.91
C ILE A 103 -7.84 19.23 -20.69
N GLU A 104 -8.21 20.51 -20.55
CA GLU A 104 -7.28 21.54 -20.10
C GLU A 104 -6.83 21.22 -18.67
N LYS A 105 -5.55 21.38 -18.43
CA LYS A 105 -4.81 21.10 -17.21
C LYS A 105 -5.25 22.04 -16.04
N PRO A 106 -6.00 21.59 -15.04
CA PRO A 106 -6.07 22.41 -13.83
C PRO A 106 -5.46 21.75 -12.58
N PHE A 107 -4.98 20.50 -12.65
CA PHE A 107 -4.63 19.81 -11.41
C PHE A 107 -3.13 19.82 -11.05
N VAL A 108 -2.25 20.21 -11.94
CA VAL A 108 -0.80 20.23 -11.68
C VAL A 108 -0.34 21.54 -11.01
N ALA A 109 -1.05 22.65 -11.24
CA ALA A 109 -0.67 23.96 -10.70
C ALA A 109 -0.90 24.12 -9.19
N LEU A 110 -1.74 23.30 -8.58
CA LEU A 110 -2.08 23.42 -7.14
C LEU A 110 -1.01 22.79 -6.22
N PHE A 111 -0.14 21.96 -6.77
CA PHE A 111 0.86 21.23 -5.98
C PHE A 111 2.26 21.85 -5.99
N GLU A 112 2.51 22.82 -6.88
CA GLU A 112 3.80 23.53 -6.96
C GLU A 112 3.88 24.78 -6.05
N ALA A 113 2.77 25.17 -5.44
CA ALA A 113 2.70 26.43 -4.65
C ALA A 113 2.93 26.24 -3.15
N GLY A 114 3.34 25.09 -2.64
CA GLY A 114 3.82 24.91 -1.27
C GLY A 114 2.89 25.42 -0.14
N ALA A 115 1.58 25.44 -0.38
CA ALA A 115 0.61 25.85 0.64
C ALA A 115 0.04 24.60 1.31
N ASP A 116 0.40 24.39 2.59
CA ASP A 116 -0.29 23.46 3.48
C ASP A 116 -1.74 23.93 3.62
N PRO A 117 -2.74 23.13 3.27
CA PRO A 117 -4.11 23.44 3.62
C PRO A 117 -4.28 23.14 5.12
N GLU A 118 -4.42 24.16 5.95
CA GLU A 118 -4.95 24.00 7.30
C GLU A 118 -6.36 23.38 7.19
N ILE A 119 -6.47 22.16 7.69
CA ILE A 119 -7.76 21.47 7.82
C ILE A 119 -8.38 21.99 9.11
N PRO A 120 -9.53 22.68 9.07
CA PRO A 120 -10.22 23.06 10.31
C PRO A 120 -10.81 21.82 10.96
N ILE A 121 -10.62 21.73 12.27
CA ILE A 121 -11.15 20.69 13.18
C ILE A 121 -12.66 20.90 13.36
#